data_2893dd14d78f88fbe7acb612262b7b50
#
_entry.id   2893dd14d78f88fbe7acb612262b7b50
#
_cell.length_a   1.000
_cell.length_b   1.000
_cell.length_c   1.000
_cell.angle_alpha   90.00
_cell.angle_beta   90.00
_cell.angle_gamma   90.00
#
_symmetry.space_group_name_H-M   'P 1'
#
loop_
_entity.id
_entity.type
_entity.pdbx_description
1 polymer ?
#
loop_
_entity_poly.entity_id
_entity_poly.type
_entity_poly.pdbx_seq_one_letter_code
_entity_poly.pdbx_strand_id
1 'polypeptide(L)'
;MTLVAKQRTAGWLFLAPASIMIAVMSFYPMIRAFIISLQTGAGANMRFADPIFSNYKRILADKVFQQSIVNTFLYLIIQVPIMLILAILLAQLLNNKDLKLRGFFRTCVFLPCATSLVSYSLIFRSMFATDGLINSILIKLGILSTGYNFLGNSTSAKIVIILALIWRWTGYNMVFYLAGLQNIEYSVYEAAKIDGANGWKNFWKITVPLLKPTIIMTFIMSINGTLQLFDESVNLTKGGPANSTITMSHYIYNTCFINVPNFGYASAMSFIIFIMVAVLAFINLKVGDTRD
;
A
#
# COMPACT_ATOMS: atom_id res chain seq x y z
N MET A 1 39.17 26.31 17.70
CA MET A 1 38.26 25.52 16.82
C MET A 1 38.21 26.17 15.45
N THR A 2 38.53 25.41 14.41
CA THR A 2 38.44 25.91 13.03
C THR A 2 36.99 26.21 12.67
N LEU A 3 36.72 27.14 11.75
CA LEU A 3 35.36 27.48 11.25
C LEU A 3 34.59 26.24 10.82
N VAL A 4 35.25 25.30 10.15
CA VAL A 4 34.70 24.01 9.73
C VAL A 4 34.25 23.14 10.92
N ALA A 5 35.04 23.09 12.01
CA ALA A 5 34.67 22.35 13.21
C ALA A 5 33.44 22.96 13.90
N LYS A 6 33.34 24.30 13.92
CA LYS A 6 32.22 25.03 14.51
C LYS A 6 30.90 24.81 13.71
N GLN A 7 30.99 24.83 12.39
CA GLN A 7 29.84 24.51 11.51
C GLN A 7 29.40 23.06 11.66
N ARG A 8 30.33 22.12 11.77
CA ARG A 8 30.05 20.70 11.96
C ARG A 8 29.37 20.42 13.31
N THR A 9 29.85 21.05 14.38
CA THR A 9 29.21 20.94 15.72
C THR A 9 27.81 21.56 15.72
N ALA A 10 27.63 22.73 15.10
CA ALA A 10 26.34 23.35 14.97
C ALA A 10 25.35 22.45 14.19
N GLY A 11 25.80 21.84 13.06
CA GLY A 11 25.00 20.91 12.28
C GLY A 11 24.52 19.70 13.10
N TRP A 12 25.42 19.09 13.89
CA TRP A 12 25.04 17.98 14.79
C TRP A 12 24.07 18.40 15.88
N LEU A 13 24.23 19.58 16.48
CA LEU A 13 23.33 20.12 17.49
C LEU A 13 21.93 20.37 16.94
N PHE A 14 21.80 20.86 15.70
CA PHE A 14 20.51 21.03 15.04
C PHE A 14 19.84 19.70 14.67
N LEU A 15 20.61 18.68 14.32
CA LEU A 15 20.09 17.34 13.99
C LEU A 15 19.78 16.50 15.24
N ALA A 16 20.44 16.79 16.38
CA ALA A 16 20.34 15.97 17.59
C ALA A 16 18.90 15.75 18.08
N PRO A 17 18.02 16.78 18.19
CA PRO A 17 16.65 16.56 18.67
C PRO A 17 15.87 15.59 17.79
N ALA A 18 15.94 15.76 16.47
CA ALA A 18 15.25 14.88 15.51
C ALA A 18 15.84 13.45 15.57
N SER A 19 17.18 13.33 15.61
CA SER A 19 17.85 12.03 15.70
C SER A 19 17.51 11.28 16.99
N ILE A 20 17.45 11.98 18.14
CA ILE A 20 17.04 11.39 19.41
C ILE A 20 15.59 10.92 19.35
N MET A 21 14.69 11.74 18.82
CA MET A 21 13.28 11.33 18.67
C MET A 21 13.13 10.09 17.79
N ILE A 22 13.83 10.03 16.66
CA ILE A 22 13.83 8.84 15.78
C ILE A 22 14.42 7.62 16.52
N ALA A 23 15.52 7.79 17.25
CA ALA A 23 16.13 6.71 18.02
C ALA A 23 15.17 6.15 19.07
N VAL A 24 14.50 7.03 19.83
CA VAL A 24 13.60 6.62 20.92
C VAL A 24 12.25 6.13 20.40
N MET A 25 11.66 6.75 19.37
CA MET A 25 10.31 6.44 18.92
C MET A 25 10.26 5.38 17.81
N SER A 26 11.36 5.14 17.10
CA SER A 26 11.41 4.15 16.00
C SER A 26 12.37 3.00 16.32
N PHE A 27 13.64 3.29 16.59
CA PHE A 27 14.62 2.21 16.77
C PHE A 27 14.43 1.44 18.08
N TYR A 28 14.15 2.12 19.21
CA TYR A 28 13.92 1.44 20.47
C TYR A 28 12.72 0.49 20.43
N PRO A 29 11.51 0.86 19.96
CA PRO A 29 10.39 -0.07 19.82
C PRO A 29 10.69 -1.23 18.87
N MET A 30 11.43 -0.99 17.78
CA MET A 30 11.84 -2.04 16.84
C MET A 30 12.74 -3.09 17.52
N ILE A 31 13.75 -2.65 18.29
CA ILE A 31 14.62 -3.55 19.05
C ILE A 31 13.81 -4.30 20.11
N ARG A 32 12.93 -3.61 20.82
CA ARG A 32 12.04 -4.24 21.83
C ARG A 32 11.12 -5.28 21.18
N ALA A 33 10.53 -5.00 20.02
CA ALA A 33 9.70 -5.95 19.28
C ALA A 33 10.52 -7.20 18.88
N PHE A 34 11.80 -7.04 18.49
CA PHE A 34 12.67 -8.17 18.24
C PHE A 34 12.90 -9.03 19.48
N ILE A 35 13.21 -8.41 20.63
CA ILE A 35 13.39 -9.13 21.89
C ILE A 35 12.10 -9.87 22.27
N ILE A 36 10.94 -9.20 22.15
CA ILE A 36 9.63 -9.78 22.43
C ILE A 36 9.33 -10.96 21.49
N SER A 37 9.77 -10.92 20.24
CA SER A 37 9.57 -12.02 19.29
C SER A 37 10.23 -13.33 19.70
N LEU A 38 11.26 -13.27 20.55
CA LEU A 38 11.96 -14.41 21.15
C LEU A 38 11.35 -14.87 22.47
N GLN A 39 10.28 -14.21 22.95
CA GLN A 39 9.64 -14.48 24.22
C GLN A 39 8.28 -15.15 24.03
N THR A 40 7.85 -15.86 25.07
CA THR A 40 6.53 -16.46 25.19
C THR A 40 5.91 -16.06 26.53
N GLY A 41 4.56 -16.16 26.63
CA GLY A 41 3.83 -15.74 27.81
C GLY A 41 2.94 -14.52 27.55
N ALA A 42 2.27 -14.02 28.59
CA ALA A 42 1.37 -12.88 28.51
C ALA A 42 1.63 -11.89 29.65
N GLY A 43 1.46 -10.60 29.38
CA GLY A 43 1.59 -9.52 30.37
C GLY A 43 2.96 -9.48 31.05
N ALA A 44 2.97 -9.47 32.38
CA ALA A 44 4.19 -9.43 33.18
C ALA A 44 4.99 -10.75 33.21
N ASN A 45 4.37 -11.86 32.77
CA ASN A 45 4.96 -13.20 32.82
C ASN A 45 5.63 -13.60 31.49
N MET A 46 6.17 -12.64 30.74
CA MET A 46 6.92 -12.93 29.54
C MET A 46 8.31 -13.49 29.86
N ARG A 47 8.66 -14.61 29.26
CA ARG A 47 9.96 -15.27 29.40
C ARG A 47 10.51 -15.65 28.03
N PHE A 48 11.82 -15.83 27.91
CA PHE A 48 12.40 -16.34 26.68
C PHE A 48 11.81 -17.71 26.34
N ALA A 49 11.49 -17.90 25.10
CA ALA A 49 10.95 -19.15 24.59
C ALA A 49 12.03 -20.25 24.63
N ASP A 50 11.60 -21.49 24.87
CA ASP A 50 12.47 -22.65 24.79
C ASP A 50 11.84 -23.66 23.80
N PRO A 51 12.47 -23.89 22.63
CA PRO A 51 13.67 -23.21 22.09
C PRO A 51 13.40 -21.73 21.70
N ILE A 52 14.42 -20.89 21.75
CA ILE A 52 14.35 -19.42 21.53
C ILE A 52 13.59 -19.04 20.25
N PHE A 53 13.72 -19.81 19.16
CA PHE A 53 13.06 -19.57 17.89
C PHE A 53 11.71 -20.31 17.73
N SER A 54 11.06 -20.74 18.81
CA SER A 54 9.80 -21.49 18.76
C SER A 54 8.67 -20.71 18.07
N ASN A 55 8.57 -19.38 18.28
CA ASN A 55 7.59 -18.55 17.59
C ASN A 55 7.80 -18.56 16.07
N TYR A 56 9.03 -18.47 15.60
CA TYR A 56 9.35 -18.51 14.17
C TYR A 56 9.07 -19.89 13.57
N LYS A 57 9.38 -20.99 14.30
CA LYS A 57 9.03 -22.34 13.87
C LYS A 57 7.50 -22.52 13.77
N ARG A 58 6.76 -21.98 14.74
CA ARG A 58 5.29 -22.00 14.74
C ARG A 58 4.71 -21.27 13.51
N ILE A 59 5.28 -20.12 13.12
CA ILE A 59 4.84 -19.35 11.95
C ILE A 59 4.90 -20.18 10.67
N LEU A 60 5.94 -20.99 10.49
CA LEU A 60 6.10 -21.85 9.31
C LEU A 60 5.01 -22.92 9.20
N ALA A 61 4.39 -23.33 10.31
CA ALA A 61 3.32 -24.30 10.34
C ALA A 61 1.91 -23.66 10.39
N ASP A 62 1.82 -22.34 10.55
CA ASP A 62 0.54 -21.61 10.70
C ASP A 62 -0.11 -21.36 9.34
N LYS A 63 -1.14 -22.17 9.03
CA LYS A 63 -1.90 -22.06 7.77
C LYS A 63 -2.59 -20.71 7.58
N VAL A 64 -3.05 -20.07 8.68
CA VAL A 64 -3.72 -18.77 8.59
C VAL A 64 -2.72 -17.67 8.25
N PHE A 65 -1.52 -17.71 8.83
CA PHE A 65 -0.47 -16.78 8.48
C PHE A 65 0.00 -16.98 7.03
N GLN A 66 0.20 -18.24 6.61
CA GLN A 66 0.54 -18.54 5.20
C GLN A 66 -0.53 -18.01 4.25
N GLN A 67 -1.82 -18.21 4.56
CA GLN A 67 -2.92 -17.67 3.77
C GLN A 67 -2.90 -16.14 3.74
N SER A 68 -2.58 -15.49 4.85
CA SER A 68 -2.48 -14.03 4.93
C SER A 68 -1.35 -13.47 4.06
N ILE A 69 -0.22 -14.18 3.97
CA ILE A 69 0.88 -13.85 3.04
C ILE A 69 0.38 -13.95 1.60
N VAL A 70 -0.23 -15.07 1.22
CA VAL A 70 -0.75 -15.29 -0.15
C VAL A 70 -1.77 -14.20 -0.52
N ASN A 71 -2.68 -13.86 0.38
CA ASN A 71 -3.66 -12.80 0.13
C ASN A 71 -3.00 -11.44 -0.07
N THR A 72 -2.04 -11.08 0.80
CA THR A 72 -1.36 -9.78 0.72
C THR A 72 -0.56 -9.67 -0.58
N PHE A 73 0.16 -10.73 -0.99
CA PHE A 73 0.87 -10.75 -2.27
C PHE A 73 -0.08 -10.76 -3.48
N LEU A 74 -1.23 -11.42 -3.39
CA LEU A 74 -2.26 -11.38 -4.43
C LEU A 74 -2.76 -9.94 -4.63
N TYR A 75 -3.06 -9.23 -3.54
CA TYR A 75 -3.44 -7.82 -3.62
C TYR A 75 -2.32 -6.98 -4.23
N LEU A 76 -1.08 -7.17 -3.80
CA LEU A 76 0.08 -6.45 -4.32
C LEU A 76 0.25 -6.65 -5.84
N ILE A 77 0.23 -7.90 -6.31
CA ILE A 77 0.49 -8.24 -7.72
C ILE A 77 -0.62 -7.77 -8.64
N ILE A 78 -1.88 -7.76 -8.19
CA ILE A 78 -3.01 -7.36 -9.04
C ILE A 78 -3.30 -5.86 -8.89
N GLN A 79 -3.46 -5.38 -7.66
CA GLN A 79 -3.93 -4.02 -7.42
C GLN A 79 -2.88 -2.98 -7.79
N VAL A 80 -1.61 -3.17 -7.39
CA VAL A 80 -0.58 -2.13 -7.57
C VAL A 80 -0.34 -1.83 -9.06
N PRO A 81 -0.09 -2.80 -9.96
CA PRO A 81 0.10 -2.49 -11.38
C PRO A 81 -1.12 -1.82 -12.02
N ILE A 82 -2.32 -2.33 -11.77
CA ILE A 82 -3.55 -1.77 -12.34
C ILE A 82 -3.74 -0.33 -11.88
N MET A 83 -3.60 -0.08 -10.59
CA MET A 83 -3.72 1.24 -9.98
C MET A 83 -2.71 2.24 -10.57
N LEU A 84 -1.44 1.86 -10.70
CA LEU A 84 -0.41 2.75 -11.24
C LEU A 84 -0.63 3.05 -12.72
N ILE A 85 -1.03 2.06 -13.52
CA ILE A 85 -1.39 2.26 -14.94
C ILE A 85 -2.57 3.23 -15.04
N LEU A 86 -3.64 3.01 -14.28
CA LEU A 86 -4.79 3.93 -14.27
C LEU A 86 -4.40 5.34 -13.82
N ALA A 87 -3.53 5.45 -12.81
CA ALA A 87 -3.05 6.73 -12.31
C ALA A 87 -2.24 7.50 -13.36
N ILE A 88 -1.36 6.84 -14.12
CA ILE A 88 -0.59 7.47 -15.22
C ILE A 88 -1.54 7.91 -16.35
N LEU A 89 -2.49 7.06 -16.74
CA LEU A 89 -3.46 7.38 -17.79
C LEU A 89 -4.32 8.58 -17.40
N LEU A 90 -4.83 8.61 -16.16
CA LEU A 90 -5.60 9.73 -15.65
C LEU A 90 -4.74 11.01 -15.54
N ALA A 91 -3.49 10.90 -15.08
CA ALA A 91 -2.57 12.03 -15.04
C ALA A 91 -2.34 12.62 -16.43
N GLN A 92 -2.10 11.77 -17.43
CA GLN A 92 -1.92 12.21 -18.82
C GLN A 92 -3.18 12.90 -19.38
N LEU A 93 -4.36 12.34 -19.14
CA LEU A 93 -5.64 12.94 -19.55
C LEU A 93 -5.86 14.30 -18.89
N LEU A 94 -5.67 14.37 -17.57
CA LEU A 94 -5.90 15.57 -16.77
C LEU A 94 -4.75 16.61 -16.85
N ASN A 95 -3.64 16.28 -17.51
CA ASN A 95 -2.57 17.24 -17.83
C ASN A 95 -2.90 18.09 -19.07
N ASN A 96 -3.83 17.65 -19.91
CA ASN A 96 -4.25 18.41 -21.09
C ASN A 96 -4.81 19.78 -20.70
N LYS A 97 -4.21 20.85 -21.26
CA LYS A 97 -4.62 22.24 -20.98
C LYS A 97 -5.99 22.60 -21.57
N ASP A 98 -6.39 21.91 -22.63
CA ASP A 98 -7.68 22.14 -23.34
C ASP A 98 -8.87 21.47 -22.65
N LEU A 99 -8.62 20.61 -21.66
CA LEU A 99 -9.69 19.92 -20.92
C LEU A 99 -10.45 20.91 -20.04
N LYS A 100 -11.72 21.12 -20.36
CA LYS A 100 -12.63 21.93 -19.54
C LYS A 100 -12.83 21.29 -18.17
N LEU A 101 -12.93 22.10 -17.12
CA LEU A 101 -13.14 21.65 -15.73
C LEU A 101 -12.05 20.69 -15.19
N ARG A 102 -10.83 20.73 -15.74
CA ARG A 102 -9.74 19.85 -15.31
C ARG A 102 -9.47 19.87 -13.79
N GLY A 103 -9.60 21.06 -13.16
CA GLY A 103 -9.44 21.20 -11.71
C GLY A 103 -10.49 20.39 -10.95
N PHE A 104 -11.75 20.48 -11.37
CA PHE A 104 -12.84 19.70 -10.78
C PHE A 104 -12.58 18.18 -10.90
N PHE A 105 -12.22 17.68 -12.09
CA PHE A 105 -11.92 16.27 -12.27
C PHE A 105 -10.72 15.79 -11.44
N ARG A 106 -9.66 16.61 -11.33
CA ARG A 106 -8.52 16.32 -10.44
C ARG A 106 -8.97 16.15 -9.00
N THR A 107 -9.81 17.07 -8.50
CA THR A 107 -10.37 16.98 -7.15
C THR A 107 -11.26 15.76 -6.97
N CYS A 108 -12.15 15.46 -7.92
CA CYS A 108 -13.03 14.28 -7.84
C CYS A 108 -12.24 12.97 -7.80
N VAL A 109 -11.18 12.84 -8.60
CA VAL A 109 -10.34 11.62 -8.63
C VAL A 109 -9.46 11.51 -7.37
N PHE A 110 -9.05 12.63 -6.79
CA PHE A 110 -8.24 12.65 -5.55
C PHE A 110 -9.10 12.46 -4.27
N LEU A 111 -10.36 12.88 -4.30
CA LEU A 111 -11.26 12.90 -3.13
C LEU A 111 -11.35 11.55 -2.38
N PRO A 112 -11.39 10.38 -3.04
CA PRO A 112 -11.38 9.09 -2.37
C PRO A 112 -10.23 8.90 -1.37
N CYS A 113 -9.05 9.35 -1.71
CA CYS A 113 -7.88 9.26 -0.85
C CYS A 113 -8.01 10.13 0.41
N ALA A 114 -8.70 11.25 0.33
CA ALA A 114 -8.92 12.18 1.45
C ALA A 114 -10.03 11.71 2.42
N THR A 115 -10.83 10.70 2.05
CA THR A 115 -11.90 10.18 2.93
C THR A 115 -11.34 9.28 4.03
N SER A 116 -12.07 9.18 5.16
CA SER A 116 -11.72 8.25 6.25
C SER A 116 -11.68 6.80 5.76
N LEU A 117 -10.67 6.04 6.19
CA LEU A 117 -10.50 4.61 5.89
C LEU A 117 -11.72 3.77 6.30
N VAL A 118 -12.28 4.06 7.46
CA VAL A 118 -13.47 3.36 7.96
C VAL A 118 -14.69 3.72 7.12
N SER A 119 -14.89 5.02 6.86
CA SER A 119 -16.10 5.49 6.14
C SER A 119 -16.18 4.92 4.73
N TYR A 120 -15.09 4.94 3.95
CA TYR A 120 -15.14 4.40 2.60
C TYR A 120 -15.33 2.88 2.59
N SER A 121 -14.74 2.18 3.54
CA SER A 121 -14.92 0.72 3.68
C SER A 121 -16.38 0.36 3.97
N LEU A 122 -17.06 1.14 4.83
CA LEU A 122 -18.47 0.96 5.11
C LEU A 122 -19.35 1.26 3.88
N ILE A 123 -19.01 2.30 3.10
CA ILE A 123 -19.70 2.62 1.84
C ILE A 123 -19.55 1.44 0.86
N PHE A 124 -18.33 0.94 0.64
CA PHE A 124 -18.12 -0.22 -0.23
C PHE A 124 -18.88 -1.45 0.28
N ARG A 125 -18.84 -1.72 1.57
CA ARG A 125 -19.59 -2.82 2.17
C ARG A 125 -21.09 -2.71 1.91
N SER A 126 -21.68 -1.52 2.06
CA SER A 126 -23.08 -1.26 1.75
C SER A 126 -23.38 -1.40 0.26
N MET A 127 -22.53 -0.88 -0.62
CA MET A 127 -22.70 -0.98 -2.08
C MET A 127 -22.70 -2.43 -2.57
N PHE A 128 -21.84 -3.29 -2.00
CA PHE A 128 -21.70 -4.71 -2.37
C PHE A 128 -22.49 -5.66 -1.48
N ALA A 129 -23.36 -5.16 -0.59
CA ALA A 129 -24.30 -5.99 0.17
C ALA A 129 -25.30 -6.68 -0.78
N THR A 130 -25.93 -7.74 -0.30
CA THR A 130 -26.89 -8.55 -1.11
C THR A 130 -28.08 -7.71 -1.61
N ASP A 131 -28.50 -6.72 -0.82
CA ASP A 131 -29.54 -5.72 -1.14
C ASP A 131 -28.94 -4.37 -1.55
N GLY A 132 -27.63 -4.32 -1.82
CA GLY A 132 -26.89 -3.11 -2.13
C GLY A 132 -27.06 -2.59 -3.55
N LEU A 133 -26.50 -1.39 -3.79
CA LEU A 133 -26.60 -0.66 -5.06
C LEU A 133 -26.10 -1.50 -6.26
N ILE A 134 -24.97 -2.18 -6.11
CA ILE A 134 -24.37 -2.97 -7.19
C ILE A 134 -25.29 -4.11 -7.61
N ASN A 135 -25.85 -4.85 -6.65
CA ASN A 135 -26.84 -5.89 -6.94
C ASN A 135 -28.10 -5.33 -7.62
N SER A 136 -28.60 -4.20 -7.12
CA SER A 136 -29.76 -3.53 -7.74
C SER A 136 -29.53 -3.14 -9.20
N ILE A 137 -28.33 -2.65 -9.52
CA ILE A 137 -27.94 -2.32 -10.90
C ILE A 137 -27.84 -3.59 -11.77
N LEU A 138 -27.17 -4.63 -11.28
CA LEU A 138 -26.96 -5.89 -12.01
C LEU A 138 -28.28 -6.63 -12.28
N ILE A 139 -29.23 -6.57 -11.35
CA ILE A 139 -30.58 -7.13 -11.53
C ILE A 139 -31.36 -6.33 -12.58
N LYS A 140 -31.31 -4.98 -12.52
CA LYS A 140 -31.98 -4.12 -13.52
C LYS A 140 -31.42 -4.29 -14.92
N LEU A 141 -30.14 -4.59 -15.04
CA LEU A 141 -29.49 -4.89 -16.33
C LEU A 141 -29.74 -6.33 -16.83
N GLY A 142 -30.46 -7.16 -16.06
CA GLY A 142 -30.73 -8.56 -16.40
C GLY A 142 -29.50 -9.49 -16.28
N ILE A 143 -28.42 -9.03 -15.66
CA ILE A 143 -27.19 -9.83 -15.46
C ILE A 143 -27.38 -10.85 -14.34
N LEU A 144 -28.10 -10.46 -13.29
CA LEU A 144 -28.44 -11.32 -12.16
C LEU A 144 -29.96 -11.40 -12.00
N SER A 145 -30.45 -12.57 -11.64
CA SER A 145 -31.85 -12.80 -11.29
C SER A 145 -32.18 -12.49 -9.82
N THR A 146 -31.19 -12.65 -8.95
CA THR A 146 -31.30 -12.42 -7.49
C THR A 146 -30.02 -11.79 -6.96
N GLY A 147 -30.07 -11.17 -5.79
CA GLY A 147 -28.92 -10.56 -5.15
C GLY A 147 -27.80 -11.56 -4.87
N TYR A 148 -26.61 -11.27 -5.34
CA TYR A 148 -25.41 -12.08 -5.13
C TYR A 148 -24.67 -11.61 -3.87
N ASN A 149 -24.28 -12.54 -3.01
CA ASN A 149 -23.48 -12.22 -1.81
C ASN A 149 -21.99 -12.09 -2.15
N PHE A 150 -21.59 -10.90 -2.63
CA PHE A 150 -20.21 -10.60 -3.00
C PHE A 150 -19.20 -10.78 -1.85
N LEU A 151 -19.59 -10.45 -0.64
CA LEU A 151 -18.70 -10.52 0.53
C LEU A 151 -18.71 -11.89 1.21
N GLY A 152 -19.67 -12.74 0.89
CA GLY A 152 -19.78 -14.11 1.39
C GLY A 152 -19.03 -15.16 0.57
N ASN A 153 -18.52 -14.80 -0.59
CA ASN A 153 -17.70 -15.68 -1.44
C ASN A 153 -16.23 -15.22 -1.44
N SER A 154 -15.31 -16.16 -1.30
CA SER A 154 -13.87 -15.89 -1.18
C SER A 154 -13.30 -15.08 -2.35
N THR A 155 -13.66 -15.45 -3.58
CA THR A 155 -13.12 -14.80 -4.78
C THR A 155 -13.71 -13.40 -4.97
N SER A 156 -15.03 -13.26 -4.87
CA SER A 156 -15.68 -11.96 -5.03
C SER A 156 -15.31 -10.99 -3.91
N ALA A 157 -15.14 -11.44 -2.67
CA ALA A 157 -14.69 -10.61 -1.57
C ALA A 157 -13.27 -10.03 -1.81
N LYS A 158 -12.36 -10.83 -2.37
CA LYS A 158 -11.02 -10.35 -2.79
C LYS A 158 -11.12 -9.32 -3.90
N ILE A 159 -11.97 -9.55 -4.90
CA ILE A 159 -12.19 -8.59 -5.99
C ILE A 159 -12.72 -7.26 -5.45
N VAL A 160 -13.67 -7.30 -4.51
CA VAL A 160 -14.22 -6.08 -3.89
C VAL A 160 -13.12 -5.29 -3.15
N ILE A 161 -12.23 -5.97 -2.40
CA ILE A 161 -11.09 -5.32 -1.75
C ILE A 161 -10.17 -4.68 -2.82
N ILE A 162 -9.83 -5.40 -3.89
CA ILE A 162 -8.98 -4.88 -4.96
C ILE A 162 -9.60 -3.65 -5.61
N LEU A 163 -10.90 -3.68 -5.90
CA LEU A 163 -11.62 -2.52 -6.46
C LEU A 163 -11.61 -1.32 -5.51
N ALA A 164 -11.85 -1.56 -4.22
CA ALA A 164 -11.81 -0.51 -3.20
C ALA A 164 -10.43 0.14 -3.11
N LEU A 165 -9.36 -0.66 -3.11
CA LEU A 165 -7.97 -0.19 -3.11
C LEU A 165 -7.63 0.62 -4.37
N ILE A 166 -7.99 0.12 -5.55
CA ILE A 166 -7.77 0.83 -6.83
C ILE A 166 -8.49 2.17 -6.80
N TRP A 167 -9.78 2.18 -6.45
CA TRP A 167 -10.59 3.41 -6.40
C TRP A 167 -9.98 4.45 -5.46
N ARG A 168 -9.51 4.03 -4.28
CA ARG A 168 -8.96 4.92 -3.27
C ARG A 168 -7.60 5.49 -3.68
N TRP A 169 -6.67 4.64 -4.11
CA TRP A 169 -5.27 5.00 -4.23
C TRP A 169 -4.85 5.47 -5.63
N THR A 170 -5.68 5.27 -6.67
CA THR A 170 -5.39 5.75 -8.03
C THR A 170 -5.24 7.27 -8.06
N GLY A 171 -6.15 8.01 -7.41
CA GLY A 171 -6.08 9.47 -7.37
C GLY A 171 -4.87 10.01 -6.64
N TYR A 172 -4.45 9.35 -5.57
CA TYR A 172 -3.23 9.70 -4.84
C TYR A 172 -1.99 9.59 -5.74
N ASN A 173 -1.81 8.45 -6.43
CA ASN A 173 -0.69 8.24 -7.33
C ASN A 173 -0.76 9.15 -8.57
N MET A 174 -1.95 9.43 -9.08
CA MET A 174 -2.17 10.39 -10.18
C MET A 174 -1.58 11.77 -9.89
N VAL A 175 -1.67 12.26 -8.66
CA VAL A 175 -1.12 13.59 -8.30
C VAL A 175 0.42 13.61 -8.45
N PHE A 176 1.12 12.55 -8.05
CA PHE A 176 2.57 12.45 -8.27
C PHE A 176 2.92 12.46 -9.75
N TYR A 177 2.17 11.72 -10.57
CA TYR A 177 2.40 11.70 -12.01
C TYR A 177 2.05 13.04 -12.67
N LEU A 178 1.01 13.72 -12.22
CA LEU A 178 0.71 15.08 -12.68
C LEU A 178 1.85 16.05 -12.38
N ALA A 179 2.41 15.99 -11.18
CA ALA A 179 3.57 16.82 -10.83
C ALA A 179 4.79 16.48 -11.70
N GLY A 180 5.05 15.18 -11.92
CA GLY A 180 6.12 14.73 -12.81
C GLY A 180 5.92 15.20 -14.26
N LEU A 181 4.69 15.10 -14.79
CA LEU A 181 4.36 15.59 -16.15
C LEU A 181 4.56 17.09 -16.32
N GLN A 182 4.30 17.88 -15.27
CA GLN A 182 4.47 19.34 -15.32
C GLN A 182 5.94 19.78 -15.33
N ASN A 183 6.85 18.90 -14.92
CA ASN A 183 8.29 19.14 -14.97
C ASN A 183 8.92 18.80 -16.33
N ILE A 184 8.18 18.16 -17.25
CA ILE A 184 8.63 17.87 -18.60
C ILE A 184 8.43 19.12 -19.46
N GLU A 185 9.52 19.63 -20.06
CA GLU A 185 9.45 20.77 -20.94
C GLU A 185 8.58 20.49 -22.18
N TYR A 186 7.72 21.42 -22.51
CA TYR A 186 6.80 21.27 -23.64
C TYR A 186 7.51 21.12 -24.97
N SER A 187 8.70 21.73 -25.12
CA SER A 187 9.58 21.62 -26.29
C SER A 187 9.89 20.17 -26.67
N VAL A 188 9.99 19.25 -25.71
CA VAL A 188 10.19 17.81 -25.96
C VAL A 188 9.03 17.22 -26.75
N TYR A 189 7.81 17.59 -26.42
CA TYR A 189 6.62 17.13 -27.13
C TYR A 189 6.45 17.78 -28.50
N GLU A 190 6.87 19.04 -28.65
CA GLU A 190 6.87 19.73 -29.95
C GLU A 190 7.88 19.10 -30.90
N ALA A 191 9.10 18.85 -30.46
CA ALA A 191 10.11 18.15 -31.28
C ALA A 191 9.62 16.77 -31.72
N ALA A 192 9.06 15.99 -30.79
CA ALA A 192 8.50 14.67 -31.09
C ALA A 192 7.33 14.73 -32.12
N LYS A 193 6.54 15.79 -32.07
CA LYS A 193 5.46 16.02 -33.04
C LYS A 193 6.00 16.33 -34.43
N ILE A 194 7.09 17.10 -34.52
CA ILE A 194 7.80 17.38 -35.78
C ILE A 194 8.38 16.09 -36.36
N ASP A 195 8.87 15.18 -35.51
CA ASP A 195 9.40 13.86 -35.89
C ASP A 195 8.27 12.84 -36.23
N GLY A 196 7.02 13.28 -36.28
CA GLY A 196 5.87 12.44 -36.66
C GLY A 196 5.41 11.46 -35.57
N ALA A 197 5.74 11.70 -34.30
CA ALA A 197 5.26 10.88 -33.20
C ALA A 197 3.76 11.20 -32.92
N ASN A 198 2.93 10.17 -32.98
CA ASN A 198 1.53 10.26 -32.57
C ASN A 198 1.40 10.20 -31.04
N GLY A 199 0.20 10.46 -30.51
CA GLY A 199 -0.06 10.48 -29.06
C GLY A 199 0.34 9.19 -28.34
N TRP A 200 0.18 8.02 -28.97
CA TRP A 200 0.56 6.71 -28.44
C TRP A 200 2.10 6.56 -28.36
N LYS A 201 2.80 6.96 -29.42
CA LYS A 201 4.29 6.97 -29.41
C LYS A 201 4.84 7.95 -28.37
N ASN A 202 4.24 9.14 -28.28
CA ASN A 202 4.63 10.13 -27.25
C ASN A 202 4.43 9.58 -25.85
N PHE A 203 3.33 8.91 -25.57
CA PHE A 203 3.07 8.32 -24.26
C PHE A 203 4.12 7.27 -23.89
N TRP A 204 4.31 6.25 -24.72
CA TRP A 204 5.20 5.14 -24.38
C TRP A 204 6.69 5.42 -24.55
N LYS A 205 7.08 6.25 -25.53
CA LYS A 205 8.50 6.49 -25.84
C LYS A 205 9.06 7.76 -25.18
N ILE A 206 8.21 8.65 -24.69
CA ILE A 206 8.65 9.93 -24.11
C ILE A 206 8.10 10.07 -22.70
N THR A 207 6.78 10.08 -22.52
CA THR A 207 6.16 10.36 -21.24
C THR A 207 6.52 9.31 -20.19
N VAL A 208 6.30 8.01 -20.47
CA VAL A 208 6.58 6.93 -19.52
C VAL A 208 8.07 6.84 -19.14
N PRO A 209 9.03 6.91 -20.09
CA PRO A 209 10.46 6.94 -19.76
C PRO A 209 10.86 8.14 -18.90
N LEU A 210 10.37 9.35 -19.21
CA LEU A 210 10.66 10.54 -18.43
C LEU A 210 10.02 10.53 -17.04
N LEU A 211 8.89 9.83 -16.87
CA LEU A 211 8.25 9.60 -15.56
C LEU A 211 8.87 8.45 -14.79
N LYS A 212 9.82 7.70 -15.34
CA LYS A 212 10.41 6.50 -14.71
C LYS A 212 10.81 6.72 -13.23
N PRO A 213 11.49 7.82 -12.84
CA PRO A 213 11.83 8.06 -11.43
C PRO A 213 10.60 8.17 -10.54
N THR A 214 9.56 8.87 -10.99
CA THR A 214 8.29 9.00 -10.26
C THR A 214 7.54 7.66 -10.17
N ILE A 215 7.55 6.87 -11.26
CA ILE A 215 6.95 5.53 -11.29
C ILE A 215 7.63 4.62 -10.28
N ILE A 216 8.96 4.59 -10.23
CA ILE A 216 9.71 3.79 -9.26
C ILE A 216 9.37 4.21 -7.83
N MET A 217 9.37 5.52 -7.56
CA MET A 217 9.02 6.05 -6.25
C MET A 217 7.61 5.64 -5.81
N THR A 218 6.60 5.85 -6.66
CA THR A 218 5.21 5.51 -6.35
C THR A 218 5.00 3.99 -6.24
N PHE A 219 5.73 3.20 -7.02
CA PHE A 219 5.72 1.74 -6.94
C PHE A 219 6.26 1.25 -5.59
N ILE A 220 7.39 1.78 -5.11
CA ILE A 220 7.96 1.46 -3.80
C ILE A 220 6.98 1.83 -2.68
N MET A 221 6.40 3.03 -2.74
CA MET A 221 5.41 3.48 -1.75
C MET A 221 4.17 2.58 -1.73
N SER A 222 3.69 2.17 -2.91
CA SER A 222 2.52 1.30 -3.05
C SER A 222 2.79 -0.12 -2.55
N ILE A 223 3.98 -0.68 -2.80
CA ILE A 223 4.39 -1.98 -2.24
C ILE A 223 4.37 -1.92 -0.72
N ASN A 224 5.02 -0.91 -0.12
CA ASN A 224 5.08 -0.75 1.33
C ASN A 224 3.67 -0.62 1.94
N GLY A 225 2.80 0.19 1.34
CA GLY A 225 1.41 0.35 1.78
C GLY A 225 0.61 -0.95 1.69
N THR A 226 0.75 -1.70 0.60
CA THR A 226 0.01 -2.95 0.41
C THR A 226 0.51 -4.10 1.31
N LEU A 227 1.81 -4.18 1.58
CA LEU A 227 2.34 -5.18 2.54
C LEU A 227 1.85 -4.95 3.97
N GLN A 228 1.52 -3.72 4.32
CA GLN A 228 0.97 -3.32 5.61
C GLN A 228 -0.56 -3.16 5.59
N LEU A 229 -1.24 -3.66 4.54
CA LEU A 229 -2.68 -3.54 4.38
C LEU A 229 -3.44 -4.11 5.58
N PHE A 230 -4.28 -3.27 6.19
CA PHE A 230 -5.03 -3.59 7.40
C PHE A 230 -6.51 -3.21 7.29
N ASP A 231 -6.79 -1.93 7.04
CA ASP A 231 -8.10 -1.33 7.21
C ASP A 231 -9.18 -1.96 6.32
N GLU A 232 -8.89 -2.23 5.07
CA GLU A 232 -9.82 -2.85 4.12
C GLU A 232 -10.16 -4.28 4.53
N SER A 233 -9.16 -5.05 4.96
CA SER A 233 -9.38 -6.42 5.42
C SER A 233 -10.24 -6.47 6.69
N VAL A 234 -10.06 -5.51 7.62
CA VAL A 234 -10.81 -5.45 8.87
C VAL A 234 -12.22 -4.90 8.66
N ASN A 235 -12.34 -3.73 8.02
CA ASN A 235 -13.60 -2.99 7.99
C ASN A 235 -14.55 -3.46 6.90
N LEU A 236 -14.04 -3.93 5.76
CA LEU A 236 -14.86 -4.33 4.62
C LEU A 236 -15.31 -5.79 4.72
N THR A 237 -14.40 -6.71 5.03
CA THR A 237 -14.66 -8.16 5.01
C THR A 237 -14.50 -8.85 6.36
N LYS A 238 -13.88 -8.21 7.35
CA LYS A 238 -13.48 -8.82 8.63
C LYS A 238 -12.60 -10.06 8.45
N GLY A 239 -11.79 -10.10 7.39
CA GLY A 239 -10.94 -11.23 7.02
C GLY A 239 -11.68 -12.41 6.37
N GLY A 240 -13.02 -12.35 6.28
CA GLY A 240 -13.87 -13.44 5.79
C GLY A 240 -14.07 -13.51 4.28
N PRO A 241 -14.76 -14.56 3.81
CA PRO A 241 -15.14 -15.76 4.55
C PRO A 241 -13.94 -16.66 4.86
N ALA A 242 -13.98 -17.37 6.01
CA ALA A 242 -12.98 -18.37 6.42
C ALA A 242 -11.51 -17.92 6.25
N ASN A 243 -11.17 -16.71 6.68
CA ASN A 243 -9.84 -16.07 6.55
C ASN A 243 -9.36 -15.87 5.10
N SER A 244 -10.25 -15.98 4.10
CA SER A 244 -9.87 -15.87 2.69
C SER A 244 -9.39 -14.49 2.28
N THR A 245 -9.71 -13.44 3.02
CA THR A 245 -9.32 -12.07 2.76
C THR A 245 -8.40 -11.47 3.83
N ILE A 246 -8.05 -12.27 4.85
CA ILE A 246 -7.19 -11.82 5.95
C ILE A 246 -5.81 -11.44 5.39
N THR A 247 -5.29 -10.30 5.85
CA THR A 247 -3.94 -9.82 5.53
C THR A 247 -2.99 -10.07 6.69
N MET A 248 -1.69 -9.95 6.45
CA MET A 248 -0.68 -10.15 7.49
C MET A 248 -0.89 -9.21 8.68
N SER A 249 -1.09 -7.93 8.44
CA SER A 249 -1.32 -6.94 9.51
C SER A 249 -2.62 -7.19 10.27
N HIS A 250 -3.68 -7.65 9.57
CA HIS A 250 -4.94 -8.04 10.21
C HIS A 250 -4.78 -9.25 11.13
N TYR A 251 -4.02 -10.26 10.69
CA TYR A 251 -3.77 -11.44 11.51
C TYR A 251 -2.92 -11.13 12.75
N ILE A 252 -1.92 -10.25 12.62
CA ILE A 252 -1.14 -9.75 13.76
C ILE A 252 -2.06 -9.02 14.77
N TYR A 253 -2.93 -8.15 14.28
CA TYR A 253 -3.90 -7.44 15.11
C TYR A 253 -4.81 -8.42 15.87
N ASN A 254 -5.34 -9.43 15.20
CA ASN A 254 -6.18 -10.44 15.84
C ASN A 254 -5.40 -11.21 16.92
N THR A 255 -4.13 -11.50 16.67
CA THR A 255 -3.26 -12.20 17.63
C THR A 255 -2.91 -11.35 18.84
N CYS A 256 -2.85 -10.01 18.69
CA CYS A 256 -2.57 -9.10 19.78
C CYS A 256 -3.79 -8.72 20.62
N PHE A 257 -4.95 -8.50 19.96
CA PHE A 257 -6.03 -7.73 20.56
C PHE A 257 -7.41 -8.41 20.52
N ILE A 258 -7.65 -9.33 19.61
CA ILE A 258 -8.96 -9.98 19.44
C ILE A 258 -8.97 -11.36 20.12
N ASN A 259 -7.94 -12.15 19.88
CA ASN A 259 -7.77 -13.48 20.49
C ASN A 259 -7.11 -13.37 21.86
N VAL A 260 -6.77 -14.50 22.46
CA VAL A 260 -5.90 -14.50 23.66
C VAL A 260 -4.57 -13.85 23.30
N PRO A 261 -4.21 -12.72 23.92
CA PRO A 261 -3.04 -11.93 23.53
C PRO A 261 -1.75 -12.74 23.52
N ASN A 262 -1.06 -12.75 22.39
CA ASN A 262 0.24 -13.42 22.25
C ASN A 262 1.22 -12.47 21.55
N PHE A 263 1.77 -11.53 22.34
CA PHE A 263 2.67 -10.51 21.84
C PHE A 263 3.99 -11.06 21.30
N GLY A 264 4.50 -12.17 21.87
CA GLY A 264 5.71 -12.82 21.37
C GLY A 264 5.52 -13.35 19.95
N TYR A 265 4.42 -14.07 19.71
CA TYR A 265 4.09 -14.59 18.40
C TYR A 265 3.77 -13.49 17.38
N ALA A 266 3.00 -12.48 17.79
CA ALA A 266 2.67 -11.33 16.94
C ALA A 266 3.92 -10.54 16.55
N SER A 267 4.85 -10.32 17.48
CA SER A 267 6.13 -9.65 17.20
C SER A 267 7.00 -10.44 16.24
N ALA A 268 7.01 -11.78 16.33
CA ALA A 268 7.73 -12.63 15.38
C ALA A 268 7.14 -12.53 13.97
N MET A 269 5.81 -12.50 13.81
CA MET A 269 5.15 -12.25 12.54
C MET A 269 5.49 -10.87 11.98
N SER A 270 5.45 -9.83 12.81
CA SER A 270 5.82 -8.45 12.42
C SER A 270 7.26 -8.37 11.92
N PHE A 271 8.17 -9.11 12.55
CA PHE A 271 9.57 -9.15 12.15
C PHE A 271 9.77 -9.83 10.79
N ILE A 272 8.97 -10.87 10.47
CA ILE A 272 8.96 -11.48 9.14
C ILE A 272 8.48 -10.45 8.08
N ILE A 273 7.42 -9.70 8.38
CA ILE A 273 6.95 -8.63 7.46
C ILE A 273 8.05 -7.58 7.28
N PHE A 274 8.72 -7.16 8.35
CA PHE A 274 9.84 -6.24 8.28
C PHE A 274 10.95 -6.73 7.34
N ILE A 275 11.34 -7.99 7.45
CA ILE A 275 12.34 -8.60 6.55
C ILE A 275 11.85 -8.60 5.10
N MET A 276 10.59 -8.99 4.86
CA MET A 276 10.01 -8.99 3.51
C MET A 276 10.00 -7.58 2.89
N VAL A 277 9.58 -6.58 3.66
CA VAL A 277 9.59 -5.17 3.22
C VAL A 277 11.02 -4.70 2.94
N ALA A 278 11.98 -5.00 3.82
CA ALA A 278 13.38 -4.62 3.65
C ALA A 278 14.01 -5.25 2.39
N VAL A 279 13.74 -6.54 2.14
CA VAL A 279 14.22 -7.24 0.93
C VAL A 279 13.63 -6.62 -0.32
N LEU A 280 12.31 -6.39 -0.35
CA LEU A 280 11.65 -5.76 -1.51
C LEU A 280 12.12 -4.33 -1.73
N ALA A 281 12.32 -3.55 -0.67
CA ALA A 281 12.87 -2.21 -0.75
C ALA A 281 14.30 -2.22 -1.33
N PHE A 282 15.13 -3.14 -0.88
CA PHE A 282 16.50 -3.30 -1.40
C PHE A 282 16.51 -3.68 -2.88
N ILE A 283 15.67 -4.64 -3.30
CA ILE A 283 15.52 -5.03 -4.70
C ILE A 283 15.08 -3.82 -5.54
N ASN A 284 14.08 -3.09 -5.08
CA ASN A 284 13.56 -1.92 -5.80
C ASN A 284 14.60 -0.80 -5.93
N LEU A 285 15.39 -0.53 -4.88
CA LEU A 285 16.48 0.44 -4.94
C LEU A 285 17.54 0.04 -5.96
N LYS A 286 17.90 -1.25 -6.00
CA LYS A 286 18.89 -1.76 -6.95
C LYS A 286 18.39 -1.72 -8.40
N VAL A 287 17.11 -2.02 -8.63
CA VAL A 287 16.49 -1.93 -9.97
C VAL A 287 16.25 -0.48 -10.38
N GLY A 288 16.00 0.41 -9.42
CA GLY A 288 15.78 1.84 -9.66
C GLY A 288 17.05 2.66 -9.86
N ASP A 289 18.20 2.17 -9.39
CA ASP A 289 19.50 2.85 -9.54
C ASP A 289 20.04 2.62 -10.97
N THR A 290 19.51 3.40 -11.90
CA THR A 290 20.01 3.47 -13.29
C THR A 290 21.09 4.56 -13.36
N ARG A 291 22.13 4.45 -12.54
CA ARG A 291 23.37 5.21 -12.73
C ARG A 291 24.28 4.41 -13.67
N ASP A 292 23.91 4.37 -14.95
CA ASP A 292 24.80 4.09 -16.08
C ASP A 292 24.37 4.97 -17.26
#